data_b025421c7fec001b9bcc0290e1b7cd3a
#
_entry.id   b025421c7fec001b9bcc0290e1b7cd3a
#
_cell.length_a   1.000
_cell.length_b   1.000
_cell.length_c   1.000
_cell.angle_alpha   90.00
_cell.angle_beta   90.00
_cell.angle_gamma   90.00
#
_symmetry.space_group_name_H-M   'P 1'
#
loop_
_entity.id
_entity.type
_entity.pdbx_description
1 polymer ?
#
loop_
_entity_poly.entity_id
_entity_poly.type
_entity_poly.pdbx_seq_one_letter_code
_entity_poly.pdbx_strand_id
1 'polypeptide(L)'
;MLEVKFYDTVDDSLLKFAVIISQSNGKWVFCKHKERDTYEAPGGHREVGEDILETAKRELQEETGAIQFNIKPICVYSVTGKNSVNENGEETFGLLCFAEIREFSGQLDSEMEKVVLMDELPQNWTYPLIQPKLIEKYMQIEKQSYSQIQLSAKQTIEYIKNTIKPGMNLLEIRKLCEEKLLELGADSFWYWDVGAFVFAGDETCVSVSGKQYVTSDRVIGNNEIITIDLSPQVGNIWGDYARTIIVENGMVVEDIGLIENPEWKSGLQMEEKLHAELLRFATKETTFEKLYYHMNEFIVENGFVNLDFMGNLGHSIVKTKGDRVYIEKGNMTKLGDVKYFTFEPHIAFPDSKYGYKKENIYYFIENGLMEL
;
A
#
# COMPACT_ATOMS: atom_id res chain seq x y z
N MET A 1 -25.75 -12.29 -24.52
CA MET A 1 -24.58 -11.43 -24.27
C MET A 1 -23.83 -12.08 -23.10
N LEU A 2 -22.49 -12.11 -23.11
CA LEU A 2 -21.73 -12.68 -21.99
C LEU A 2 -21.75 -11.71 -20.82
N GLU A 3 -22.08 -12.21 -19.61
CA GLU A 3 -22.12 -11.43 -18.38
C GLU A 3 -21.22 -12.06 -17.34
N VAL A 4 -20.47 -11.23 -16.58
CA VAL A 4 -19.67 -11.63 -15.42
C VAL A 4 -20.22 -10.92 -14.20
N LYS A 5 -20.54 -11.69 -13.15
CA LYS A 5 -20.99 -11.18 -11.84
C LYS A 5 -20.04 -11.61 -10.74
N PHE A 6 -20.05 -10.91 -9.61
CA PHE A 6 -19.20 -11.17 -8.45
C PHE A 6 -20.02 -11.35 -7.19
N TYR A 7 -19.59 -12.26 -6.31
CA TYR A 7 -20.26 -12.65 -5.08
C TYR A 7 -19.21 -12.80 -3.97
N ASP A 8 -19.62 -12.55 -2.74
CA ASP A 8 -18.75 -12.83 -1.60
C ASP A 8 -18.61 -14.34 -1.37
N THR A 9 -19.72 -15.06 -1.41
CA THR A 9 -19.77 -16.53 -1.23
C THR A 9 -20.91 -17.13 -2.03
N VAL A 10 -20.78 -18.41 -2.37
CA VAL A 10 -21.85 -19.29 -2.87
C VAL A 10 -21.68 -20.68 -2.23
N ASP A 11 -22.66 -21.58 -2.44
CA ASP A 11 -22.48 -22.98 -2.04
C ASP A 11 -21.28 -23.59 -2.81
N ASP A 12 -20.39 -24.29 -2.10
CA ASP A 12 -19.16 -24.87 -2.66
C ASP A 12 -19.44 -25.82 -3.83
N SER A 13 -20.57 -26.53 -3.81
CA SER A 13 -20.97 -27.45 -4.87
C SER A 13 -21.19 -26.77 -6.24
N LEU A 14 -21.43 -25.44 -6.25
CA LEU A 14 -21.60 -24.64 -7.45
C LEU A 14 -20.28 -24.26 -8.10
N LEU A 15 -19.17 -24.26 -7.36
CA LEU A 15 -17.83 -23.87 -7.85
C LEU A 15 -17.29 -24.97 -8.79
N LYS A 16 -17.14 -24.62 -10.06
CA LYS A 16 -16.72 -25.56 -11.14
C LYS A 16 -15.31 -25.33 -11.64
N PHE A 17 -14.74 -24.13 -11.43
CA PHE A 17 -13.41 -23.78 -11.92
C PHE A 17 -12.77 -22.73 -10.98
N ALA A 18 -11.46 -22.60 -11.09
CA ALA A 18 -10.70 -21.53 -10.44
C ALA A 18 -9.90 -20.74 -11.48
N VAL A 19 -9.78 -19.42 -11.26
CA VAL A 19 -8.88 -18.54 -12.02
C VAL A 19 -7.98 -17.80 -11.04
N ILE A 20 -6.70 -17.76 -11.35
CA ILE A 20 -5.68 -17.23 -10.45
C ILE A 20 -5.01 -16.01 -11.08
N ILE A 21 -5.32 -14.82 -10.58
CA ILE A 21 -4.54 -13.63 -10.90
C ILE A 21 -3.18 -13.79 -10.22
N SER A 22 -2.10 -13.78 -11.02
CA SER A 22 -0.76 -14.11 -10.50
C SER A 22 0.22 -12.98 -10.74
N GLN A 23 1.10 -12.75 -9.77
CA GLN A 23 2.23 -11.82 -9.88
C GLN A 23 3.53 -12.50 -9.41
N SER A 24 4.67 -12.05 -9.95
CA SER A 24 6.01 -12.40 -9.49
C SER A 24 6.91 -11.18 -9.63
N ASN A 25 7.56 -10.78 -8.53
CA ASN A 25 8.40 -9.57 -8.48
C ASN A 25 7.70 -8.31 -9.06
N GLY A 26 6.41 -8.12 -8.71
CA GLY A 26 5.58 -7.00 -9.17
C GLY A 26 5.07 -7.09 -10.60
N LYS A 27 5.50 -8.08 -11.40
CA LYS A 27 5.05 -8.30 -12.77
C LYS A 27 3.88 -9.26 -12.82
N TRP A 28 2.95 -9.04 -13.74
CA TRP A 28 1.84 -9.94 -14.01
C TRP A 28 2.36 -11.24 -14.64
N VAL A 29 1.82 -12.38 -14.22
CA VAL A 29 2.14 -13.69 -14.75
C VAL A 29 0.99 -14.18 -15.60
N PHE A 30 1.26 -14.44 -16.89
CA PHE A 30 0.29 -14.99 -17.84
C PHE A 30 0.83 -16.22 -18.51
N CYS A 31 -0.09 -17.09 -18.94
CA CYS A 31 0.19 -18.31 -19.69
C CYS A 31 -0.12 -18.10 -21.18
N LYS A 32 0.65 -18.74 -22.05
CA LYS A 32 0.38 -18.84 -23.47
C LYS A 32 0.22 -20.31 -23.85
N HIS A 33 -0.95 -20.69 -24.31
CA HIS A 33 -1.24 -22.04 -24.81
C HIS A 33 -0.47 -22.35 -26.11
N LYS A 34 -0.04 -23.60 -26.31
CA LYS A 34 0.71 -24.04 -27.51
C LYS A 34 -0.01 -23.78 -28.83
N GLU A 35 -1.33 -23.86 -28.81
CA GLU A 35 -2.17 -23.74 -30.02
C GLU A 35 -2.76 -22.34 -30.27
N ARG A 36 -2.47 -21.36 -29.37
CA ARG A 36 -3.08 -20.02 -29.42
C ARG A 36 -2.02 -18.95 -29.38
N ASP A 37 -2.27 -17.82 -30.05
CA ASP A 37 -1.41 -16.63 -29.98
C ASP A 37 -2.02 -15.56 -29.07
N THR A 38 -2.57 -16.01 -27.92
CA THR A 38 -3.24 -15.20 -26.92
C THR A 38 -2.71 -15.55 -25.52
N TYR A 39 -2.96 -14.67 -24.57
CA TYR A 39 -2.54 -14.83 -23.20
C TYR A 39 -3.74 -15.02 -22.28
N GLU A 40 -3.52 -15.76 -21.19
CA GLU A 40 -4.55 -16.03 -20.19
C GLU A 40 -3.96 -16.06 -18.77
N ALA A 41 -4.76 -15.72 -17.78
CA ALA A 41 -4.45 -16.00 -16.39
C ALA A 41 -4.60 -17.52 -16.15
N PRO A 42 -3.71 -18.15 -15.37
CA PRO A 42 -3.81 -19.56 -15.04
C PRO A 42 -5.14 -19.91 -14.42
N GLY A 43 -5.68 -21.09 -14.76
CA GLY A 43 -6.94 -21.57 -14.22
C GLY A 43 -7.56 -22.70 -14.99
N GLY A 44 -8.38 -23.49 -14.31
CA GLY A 44 -9.02 -24.65 -14.90
C GLY A 44 -10.17 -25.20 -14.08
N HIS A 45 -10.64 -26.38 -14.50
CA HIS A 45 -11.83 -27.01 -13.95
C HIS A 45 -11.50 -27.81 -12.68
N ARG A 46 -12.45 -27.80 -11.75
CA ARG A 46 -12.43 -28.60 -10.54
C ARG A 46 -12.58 -30.08 -10.86
N GLU A 47 -11.69 -30.90 -10.39
CA GLU A 47 -11.77 -32.35 -10.52
C GLU A 47 -12.73 -32.94 -9.46
N VAL A 48 -13.17 -34.19 -9.73
CA VAL A 48 -14.13 -34.87 -8.85
C VAL A 48 -13.51 -35.16 -7.50
N GLY A 49 -14.09 -34.60 -6.45
CA GLY A 49 -13.62 -34.77 -5.06
C GLY A 49 -12.53 -33.79 -4.64
N GLU A 50 -12.11 -32.89 -5.52
CA GLU A 50 -11.12 -31.85 -5.22
C GLU A 50 -11.75 -30.66 -4.48
N ASP A 51 -11.04 -30.08 -3.52
CA ASP A 51 -11.37 -28.77 -2.96
C ASP A 51 -11.04 -27.67 -3.97
N ILE A 52 -11.85 -26.62 -4.03
CA ILE A 52 -11.66 -25.57 -5.06
C ILE A 52 -10.35 -24.80 -4.89
N LEU A 53 -9.79 -24.67 -3.67
CA LEU A 53 -8.46 -24.09 -3.46
C LEU A 53 -7.34 -25.06 -3.90
N GLU A 54 -7.54 -26.35 -3.78
CA GLU A 54 -6.59 -27.34 -4.34
C GLU A 54 -6.62 -27.29 -5.87
N THR A 55 -7.81 -27.14 -6.50
CA THR A 55 -7.91 -26.84 -7.94
C THR A 55 -7.06 -25.62 -8.30
N ALA A 56 -7.22 -24.52 -7.58
CA ALA A 56 -6.47 -23.29 -7.84
C ALA A 56 -4.95 -23.48 -7.72
N LYS A 57 -4.48 -24.25 -6.72
CA LYS A 57 -3.06 -24.54 -6.53
C LYS A 57 -2.52 -25.44 -7.64
N ARG A 58 -3.25 -26.51 -7.98
CA ARG A 58 -2.87 -27.46 -9.03
C ARG A 58 -2.74 -26.74 -10.37
N GLU A 59 -3.76 -26.00 -10.79
CA GLU A 59 -3.77 -25.25 -12.05
C GLU A 59 -2.63 -24.20 -12.09
N LEU A 60 -2.38 -23.50 -10.98
CA LEU A 60 -1.26 -22.57 -10.90
C LEU A 60 0.08 -23.28 -11.14
N GLN A 61 0.28 -24.44 -10.54
CA GLN A 61 1.52 -25.23 -10.69
C GLN A 61 1.67 -25.81 -12.09
N GLU A 62 0.62 -26.40 -12.62
CA GLU A 62 0.61 -27.05 -13.95
C GLU A 62 0.84 -26.05 -15.08
N GLU A 63 0.16 -24.90 -15.03
CA GLU A 63 0.21 -23.91 -16.11
C GLU A 63 1.38 -22.93 -16.01
N THR A 64 1.89 -22.66 -14.79
CA THR A 64 3.00 -21.71 -14.59
C THR A 64 4.31 -22.35 -14.17
N GLY A 65 4.31 -23.59 -13.69
CA GLY A 65 5.49 -24.19 -13.06
C GLY A 65 5.84 -23.57 -11.71
N ALA A 66 4.91 -22.91 -11.04
CA ALA A 66 5.13 -22.29 -9.72
C ALA A 66 5.42 -23.36 -8.67
N ILE A 67 6.54 -23.23 -7.94
CA ILE A 67 6.95 -24.14 -6.85
C ILE A 67 6.95 -23.48 -5.48
N GLN A 68 7.20 -22.18 -5.40
CA GLN A 68 7.02 -21.40 -4.17
C GLN A 68 6.07 -20.24 -4.44
N PHE A 69 4.93 -20.25 -3.77
CA PHE A 69 3.91 -19.21 -3.93
C PHE A 69 3.01 -19.09 -2.69
N ASN A 70 2.41 -17.93 -2.54
CA ASN A 70 1.29 -17.71 -1.62
C ASN A 70 0.03 -17.50 -2.45
N ILE A 71 -1.03 -18.25 -2.18
CA ILE A 71 -2.31 -18.12 -2.86
C ILE A 71 -3.42 -17.82 -1.83
N LYS A 72 -4.34 -16.91 -2.18
CA LYS A 72 -5.50 -16.56 -1.38
C LYS A 72 -6.75 -16.41 -2.24
N PRO A 73 -7.92 -16.82 -1.76
CA PRO A 73 -9.18 -16.51 -2.42
C PRO A 73 -9.46 -15.00 -2.37
N ILE A 74 -10.08 -14.48 -3.42
CA ILE A 74 -10.49 -13.08 -3.54
C ILE A 74 -12.01 -12.95 -3.45
N CYS A 75 -12.73 -13.62 -4.35
CA CYS A 75 -14.19 -13.65 -4.38
C CYS A 75 -14.67 -14.78 -5.30
N VAL A 76 -15.95 -15.08 -5.24
CA VAL A 76 -16.60 -15.91 -6.23
C VAL A 76 -17.03 -15.04 -7.43
N TYR A 77 -16.99 -15.60 -8.62
CA TYR A 77 -17.57 -14.96 -9.80
C TYR A 77 -18.41 -15.95 -10.59
N SER A 78 -19.33 -15.44 -11.40
CA SER A 78 -20.05 -16.27 -12.35
C SER A 78 -19.90 -15.74 -13.77
N VAL A 79 -20.07 -16.66 -14.72
CA VAL A 79 -20.14 -16.36 -16.15
C VAL A 79 -21.45 -16.92 -16.68
N THR A 80 -22.26 -16.04 -17.31
CA THR A 80 -23.49 -16.40 -18.00
C THR A 80 -23.35 -16.07 -19.47
N GLY A 81 -23.88 -16.91 -20.35
CA GLY A 81 -23.82 -16.72 -21.80
C GLY A 81 -22.89 -17.70 -22.50
N LYS A 82 -23.21 -17.99 -23.76
CA LYS A 82 -22.46 -18.95 -24.56
C LYS A 82 -21.07 -18.44 -24.91
N ASN A 83 -20.07 -19.25 -24.65
CA ASN A 83 -18.68 -19.03 -25.04
C ASN A 83 -17.98 -20.38 -25.26
N SER A 84 -16.65 -20.39 -25.50
CA SER A 84 -15.86 -21.60 -25.76
C SER A 84 -15.78 -22.59 -24.59
N VAL A 85 -16.04 -22.13 -23.36
CA VAL A 85 -16.01 -22.98 -22.13
C VAL A 85 -17.40 -23.16 -21.50
N ASN A 86 -18.44 -22.55 -22.05
CA ASN A 86 -19.83 -22.64 -21.59
C ASN A 86 -20.80 -22.69 -22.80
N GLU A 87 -20.93 -23.87 -23.36
CA GLU A 87 -21.74 -24.08 -24.57
C GLU A 87 -23.23 -23.87 -24.36
N ASN A 88 -23.73 -24.19 -23.19
CA ASN A 88 -25.15 -24.06 -22.85
C ASN A 88 -25.53 -22.62 -22.55
N GLY A 89 -24.56 -21.78 -22.09
CA GLY A 89 -24.78 -20.40 -21.71
C GLY A 89 -25.48 -20.24 -20.36
N GLU A 90 -25.61 -21.31 -19.56
CA GLU A 90 -26.09 -21.27 -18.19
C GLU A 90 -25.10 -20.55 -17.27
N GLU A 91 -25.57 -20.08 -16.13
CA GLU A 91 -24.71 -19.46 -15.14
C GLU A 91 -23.80 -20.50 -14.52
N THR A 92 -22.46 -20.31 -14.62
CA THR A 92 -21.45 -21.17 -14.02
C THR A 92 -20.56 -20.36 -13.08
N PHE A 93 -20.19 -20.95 -11.94
CA PHE A 93 -19.48 -20.27 -10.87
C PHE A 93 -18.03 -20.73 -10.76
N GLY A 94 -17.14 -19.79 -10.49
CA GLY A 94 -15.72 -20.03 -10.26
C GLY A 94 -15.19 -19.25 -9.07
N LEU A 95 -14.07 -19.73 -8.53
CA LEU A 95 -13.31 -19.02 -7.52
C LEU A 95 -12.23 -18.15 -8.19
N LEU A 96 -12.23 -16.86 -7.87
CA LEU A 96 -11.14 -15.97 -8.21
C LEU A 96 -10.13 -15.97 -7.07
N CYS A 97 -8.87 -16.31 -7.38
CA CYS A 97 -7.75 -16.27 -6.45
C CYS A 97 -6.70 -15.24 -6.87
N PHE A 98 -5.87 -14.84 -5.93
CA PHE A 98 -4.61 -14.13 -6.19
C PHE A 98 -3.44 -14.97 -5.70
N ALA A 99 -2.37 -15.03 -6.51
CA ALA A 99 -1.13 -15.68 -6.14
C ALA A 99 0.09 -14.77 -6.31
N GLU A 100 0.96 -14.77 -5.31
CA GLU A 100 2.31 -14.22 -5.38
C GLU A 100 3.29 -15.37 -5.55
N ILE A 101 3.94 -15.45 -6.72
CA ILE A 101 4.87 -16.51 -7.07
C ILE A 101 6.30 -16.03 -6.81
N ARG A 102 7.06 -16.81 -6.02
CA ARG A 102 8.45 -16.51 -5.68
C ARG A 102 9.44 -17.33 -6.51
N GLU A 103 9.06 -18.53 -6.92
CA GLU A 103 9.95 -19.44 -7.63
C GLU A 103 9.17 -20.30 -8.64
N PHE A 104 9.78 -20.50 -9.81
CA PHE A 104 9.28 -21.34 -10.90
C PHE A 104 10.21 -22.53 -11.12
N SER A 105 9.66 -23.70 -11.48
CA SER A 105 10.43 -24.91 -11.81
C SER A 105 11.24 -24.80 -13.11
N GLY A 106 10.85 -23.86 -13.98
CA GLY A 106 11.40 -23.74 -15.33
C GLY A 106 10.93 -24.82 -16.32
N GLN A 107 10.12 -25.76 -15.87
CA GLN A 107 9.50 -26.80 -16.74
C GLN A 107 7.98 -26.66 -16.66
N LEU A 108 7.32 -26.79 -17.80
CA LEU A 108 5.87 -26.80 -17.94
C LEU A 108 5.46 -28.20 -18.45
N ASP A 109 4.73 -28.93 -17.61
CA ASP A 109 4.24 -30.28 -17.95
C ASP A 109 2.81 -30.25 -18.52
N SER A 110 2.30 -29.04 -18.83
CA SER A 110 0.94 -28.80 -19.32
C SER A 110 0.87 -28.49 -20.82
N GLU A 111 -0.32 -28.12 -21.29
CA GLU A 111 -0.59 -27.62 -22.64
C GLU A 111 -0.04 -26.21 -22.88
N MET A 112 0.53 -25.57 -21.89
CA MET A 112 1.11 -24.23 -22.02
C MET A 112 2.46 -24.27 -22.75
N GLU A 113 2.65 -23.33 -23.70
CA GLU A 113 3.91 -23.14 -24.40
C GLU A 113 4.95 -22.45 -23.52
N LYS A 114 4.50 -21.39 -22.81
CA LYS A 114 5.37 -20.57 -21.96
C LYS A 114 4.58 -19.75 -20.95
N VAL A 115 5.27 -19.37 -19.89
CA VAL A 115 4.88 -18.35 -18.94
C VAL A 115 5.56 -17.05 -19.31
N VAL A 116 4.84 -15.94 -19.22
CA VAL A 116 5.33 -14.60 -19.53
C VAL A 116 5.11 -13.66 -18.34
N LEU A 117 6.16 -12.97 -17.97
CA LEU A 117 6.10 -11.89 -16.97
C LEU A 117 5.97 -10.55 -17.71
N MET A 118 4.90 -9.81 -17.41
CA MET A 118 4.57 -8.55 -18.08
C MET A 118 4.43 -7.42 -17.06
N ASP A 119 4.92 -6.24 -17.43
CA ASP A 119 4.70 -5.02 -16.63
C ASP A 119 3.28 -4.47 -16.87
N GLU A 120 2.74 -4.67 -18.06
CA GLU A 120 1.39 -4.25 -18.46
C GLU A 120 0.50 -5.46 -18.78
N LEU A 121 -0.81 -5.25 -18.78
CA LEU A 121 -1.77 -6.28 -19.16
C LEU A 121 -1.70 -6.58 -20.67
N PRO A 122 -1.87 -7.85 -21.09
CA PRO A 122 -1.86 -8.19 -22.51
C PRO A 122 -3.04 -7.56 -23.26
N GLN A 123 -2.84 -7.25 -24.51
CA GLN A 123 -3.92 -6.76 -25.39
C GLN A 123 -4.70 -7.90 -26.07
N ASN A 124 -4.05 -9.06 -26.27
CA ASN A 124 -4.61 -10.22 -26.94
C ASN A 124 -4.94 -11.33 -25.93
N TRP A 125 -6.13 -11.27 -25.37
CA TRP A 125 -6.64 -12.21 -24.38
C TRP A 125 -7.25 -13.46 -25.01
N THR A 126 -7.06 -14.63 -24.40
CA THR A 126 -7.81 -15.85 -24.73
C THR A 126 -9.30 -15.68 -24.37
N TYR A 127 -9.58 -15.01 -23.25
CA TYR A 127 -10.93 -14.75 -22.75
C TYR A 127 -11.18 -13.25 -22.59
N PRO A 128 -11.30 -12.46 -23.69
CA PRO A 128 -11.29 -10.99 -23.64
C PRO A 128 -12.51 -10.37 -22.94
N LEU A 129 -13.61 -11.12 -22.80
CA LEU A 129 -14.84 -10.65 -22.15
C LEU A 129 -14.92 -11.07 -20.67
N ILE A 130 -13.98 -11.88 -20.19
CA ILE A 130 -13.99 -12.45 -18.83
C ILE A 130 -12.76 -11.95 -18.05
N GLN A 131 -11.55 -12.36 -18.42
CA GLN A 131 -10.34 -12.18 -17.62
C GLN A 131 -9.99 -10.71 -17.34
N PRO A 132 -10.14 -9.74 -18.26
CA PRO A 132 -9.95 -8.33 -17.92
C PRO A 132 -10.85 -7.86 -16.77
N LYS A 133 -12.12 -8.32 -16.72
CA LYS A 133 -13.04 -7.98 -15.62
C LYS A 133 -12.64 -8.60 -14.28
N LEU A 134 -12.06 -9.82 -14.31
CA LEU A 134 -11.54 -10.47 -13.09
C LEU A 134 -10.34 -9.70 -12.53
N ILE A 135 -9.43 -9.26 -13.41
CA ILE A 135 -8.29 -8.43 -12.98
C ILE A 135 -8.75 -7.07 -12.46
N GLU A 136 -9.68 -6.42 -13.15
CA GLU A 136 -10.27 -5.16 -12.69
C GLU A 136 -10.88 -5.31 -11.29
N LYS A 137 -11.63 -6.39 -11.05
CA LYS A 137 -12.21 -6.70 -9.74
C LYS A 137 -11.14 -6.89 -8.67
N TYR A 138 -10.07 -7.63 -8.97
CA TYR A 138 -8.93 -7.78 -8.06
C TYR A 138 -8.28 -6.43 -7.74
N MET A 139 -8.02 -5.60 -8.76
CA MET A 139 -7.42 -4.27 -8.56
C MET A 139 -8.30 -3.34 -7.71
N GLN A 140 -9.63 -3.42 -7.86
CA GLN A 140 -10.58 -2.67 -7.02
C GLN A 140 -10.52 -3.12 -5.57
N ILE A 141 -10.53 -4.44 -5.31
CA ILE A 141 -10.47 -4.99 -3.94
C ILE A 141 -9.12 -4.63 -3.29
N GLU A 142 -8.04 -4.76 -4.02
CA GLU A 142 -6.70 -4.39 -3.51
C GLU A 142 -6.63 -2.90 -3.15
N LYS A 143 -7.15 -2.02 -4.02
CA LYS A 143 -7.24 -0.59 -3.74
C LYS A 143 -8.10 -0.29 -2.50
N GLN A 144 -9.25 -0.95 -2.36
CA GLN A 144 -10.10 -0.81 -1.17
C GLN A 144 -9.36 -1.23 0.10
N SER A 145 -8.57 -2.31 0.04
CA SER A 145 -7.78 -2.79 1.18
C SER A 145 -6.70 -1.78 1.59
N TYR A 146 -5.97 -1.18 0.63
CA TYR A 146 -5.02 -0.10 0.93
C TYR A 146 -5.71 1.14 1.47
N SER A 147 -6.85 1.53 0.90
CA SER A 147 -7.64 2.67 1.41
C SER A 147 -8.16 2.43 2.82
N GLN A 148 -8.57 1.19 3.14
CA GLN A 148 -9.06 0.85 4.47
C GLN A 148 -7.95 0.89 5.53
N ILE A 149 -6.78 0.34 5.23
CA ILE A 149 -5.65 0.37 6.19
C ILE A 149 -5.12 1.79 6.37
N GLN A 150 -5.09 2.62 5.33
CA GLN A 150 -4.73 4.02 5.43
C GLN A 150 -5.78 4.84 6.20
N LEU A 151 -7.07 4.53 6.02
CA LEU A 151 -8.16 5.13 6.78
C LEU A 151 -8.03 4.80 8.28
N SER A 152 -7.65 3.57 8.65
CA SER A 152 -7.43 3.21 10.05
C SER A 152 -6.34 4.07 10.70
N ALA A 153 -5.26 4.38 9.98
CA ALA A 153 -4.22 5.29 10.46
C ALA A 153 -4.76 6.72 10.63
N LYS A 154 -5.51 7.25 9.64
CA LYS A 154 -6.16 8.57 9.72
C LYS A 154 -7.09 8.66 10.94
N GLN A 155 -7.95 7.64 11.13
CA GLN A 155 -8.89 7.58 12.27
C GLN A 155 -8.17 7.44 13.61
N THR A 156 -7.02 6.77 13.64
CA THR A 156 -6.20 6.66 14.85
C THR A 156 -5.62 8.03 15.24
N ILE A 157 -5.10 8.81 14.30
CA ILE A 157 -4.63 10.17 14.60
C ILE A 157 -5.77 11.04 15.12
N GLU A 158 -6.96 10.99 14.51
CA GLU A 158 -8.12 11.75 14.99
C GLU A 158 -8.56 11.30 16.39
N TYR A 159 -8.55 10.00 16.68
CA TYR A 159 -8.80 9.49 18.02
C TYR A 159 -7.78 10.03 19.04
N ILE A 160 -6.49 10.03 18.69
CA ILE A 160 -5.42 10.52 19.55
C ILE A 160 -5.56 12.03 19.82
N LYS A 161 -5.83 12.85 18.79
CA LYS A 161 -6.07 14.30 18.96
C LYS A 161 -7.18 14.60 20.00
N ASN A 162 -8.21 13.75 20.05
CA ASN A 162 -9.32 13.89 20.99
C ASN A 162 -9.03 13.26 22.39
N THR A 163 -7.96 12.50 22.52
CA THR A 163 -7.68 11.72 23.73
C THR A 163 -6.49 12.25 24.53
N ILE A 164 -5.44 12.72 23.84
CA ILE A 164 -4.22 13.20 24.49
C ILE A 164 -4.49 14.44 25.35
N LYS A 165 -3.82 14.48 26.48
CA LYS A 165 -3.87 15.60 27.42
C LYS A 165 -2.59 15.71 28.21
N PRO A 166 -2.26 16.87 28.75
CA PRO A 166 -1.10 17.06 29.62
C PRO A 166 -1.08 16.05 30.77
N GLY A 167 0.11 15.54 31.06
CA GLY A 167 0.31 14.51 32.09
C GLY A 167 0.41 13.09 31.57
N MET A 168 -0.01 12.82 30.31
CA MET A 168 0.23 11.52 29.66
C MET A 168 1.69 11.38 29.24
N ASN A 169 2.23 10.16 29.30
CA ASN A 169 3.56 9.87 28.78
C ASN A 169 3.51 9.27 27.37
N LEU A 170 4.65 9.26 26.66
CA LEU A 170 4.71 8.78 25.28
C LEU A 170 4.44 7.28 25.14
N LEU A 171 4.74 6.47 26.17
CA LEU A 171 4.43 5.05 26.20
C LEU A 171 2.91 4.81 26.21
N GLU A 172 2.16 5.61 27.00
CA GLU A 172 0.70 5.57 27.02
C GLU A 172 0.11 5.99 25.66
N ILE A 173 0.64 7.06 25.05
CA ILE A 173 0.19 7.55 23.74
C ILE A 173 0.44 6.48 22.66
N ARG A 174 1.64 5.89 22.64
CA ARG A 174 1.98 4.79 21.73
C ARG A 174 1.00 3.62 21.88
N LYS A 175 0.77 3.19 23.12
CA LYS A 175 -0.15 2.10 23.41
C LYS A 175 -1.56 2.38 22.88
N LEU A 176 -2.08 3.60 23.07
CA LEU A 176 -3.39 4.00 22.56
C LEU A 176 -3.43 3.98 21.03
N CYS A 177 -2.37 4.41 20.34
CA CYS A 177 -2.27 4.33 18.89
C CYS A 177 -2.33 2.87 18.43
N GLU A 178 -1.50 1.99 18.98
CA GLU A 178 -1.39 0.59 18.58
C GLU A 178 -2.70 -0.18 18.87
N GLU A 179 -3.31 0.03 20.05
CA GLU A 179 -4.61 -0.55 20.39
C GLU A 179 -5.72 -0.09 19.42
N LYS A 180 -5.71 1.21 19.05
CA LYS A 180 -6.71 1.75 18.12
C LYS A 180 -6.53 1.23 16.70
N LEU A 181 -5.29 1.08 16.22
CA LEU A 181 -5.01 0.46 14.92
C LEU A 181 -5.52 -0.98 14.85
N LEU A 182 -5.29 -1.78 15.92
CA LEU A 182 -5.79 -3.16 16.01
C LEU A 182 -7.32 -3.20 16.07
N GLU A 183 -7.96 -2.31 16.84
CA GLU A 183 -9.43 -2.18 16.89
C GLU A 183 -10.02 -1.87 15.51
N LEU A 184 -9.33 -1.05 14.70
CA LEU A 184 -9.74 -0.65 13.36
C LEU A 184 -9.36 -1.66 12.27
N GLY A 185 -8.84 -2.84 12.66
CA GLY A 185 -8.65 -3.99 11.78
C GLY A 185 -7.21 -4.25 11.31
N ALA A 186 -6.21 -3.53 11.82
CA ALA A 186 -4.82 -3.96 11.64
C ALA A 186 -4.61 -5.30 12.37
N ASP A 187 -3.81 -6.20 11.78
CA ASP A 187 -3.42 -7.46 12.41
C ASP A 187 -1.96 -7.45 12.90
N SER A 188 -1.19 -6.49 12.46
CA SER A 188 0.24 -6.35 12.75
C SER A 188 0.74 -4.95 12.38
N PHE A 189 2.04 -4.72 12.57
CA PHE A 189 2.72 -3.48 12.23
C PHE A 189 3.89 -3.78 11.29
N TRP A 190 3.95 -3.04 10.18
CA TRP A 190 4.88 -3.42 9.12
C TRP A 190 6.34 -3.05 9.40
N TYR A 191 6.59 -1.97 10.17
CA TYR A 191 7.95 -1.46 10.35
C TYR A 191 8.54 -1.88 11.70
N TRP A 192 9.21 -3.05 11.71
CA TRP A 192 9.86 -3.64 12.90
C TRP A 192 8.92 -3.90 14.08
N ASP A 193 7.67 -4.26 13.82
CA ASP A 193 6.64 -4.50 14.83
C ASP A 193 6.36 -3.29 15.74
N VAL A 194 6.69 -2.08 15.27
CA VAL A 194 6.38 -0.80 15.93
C VAL A 194 5.15 -0.21 15.23
N GLY A 195 4.03 -0.13 15.94
CA GLY A 195 2.78 0.41 15.38
C GLY A 195 2.70 1.92 15.37
N ALA A 196 3.42 2.57 16.30
CA ALA A 196 3.48 4.01 16.38
C ALA A 196 4.84 4.49 16.89
N PHE A 197 5.47 5.38 16.14
CA PHE A 197 6.62 6.18 16.56
C PHE A 197 6.08 7.47 17.15
N VAL A 198 6.33 7.71 18.42
CA VAL A 198 5.82 8.88 19.13
C VAL A 198 7.00 9.64 19.73
N PHE A 199 7.14 10.90 19.34
CA PHE A 199 8.17 11.80 19.87
C PHE A 199 7.52 13.10 20.32
N ALA A 200 8.09 13.78 21.30
CA ALA A 200 7.60 15.07 21.78
C ALA A 200 8.75 16.05 22.08
N GLY A 201 8.46 17.33 21.93
CA GLY A 201 9.41 18.41 22.18
C GLY A 201 10.66 18.29 21.33
N ASP A 202 11.83 18.29 21.96
CA ASP A 202 13.13 18.16 21.27
C ASP A 202 13.37 16.75 20.67
N GLU A 203 12.66 15.73 21.14
CA GLU A 203 12.71 14.40 20.55
C GLU A 203 12.10 14.39 19.15
N THR A 204 11.25 15.35 18.77
CA THR A 204 10.68 15.45 17.41
C THR A 204 11.72 15.64 16.32
N CYS A 205 12.95 16.08 16.66
CA CYS A 205 14.08 16.12 15.73
C CYS A 205 14.77 14.76 15.52
N VAL A 206 14.40 13.74 16.27
CA VAL A 206 15.04 12.41 16.16
C VAL A 206 14.53 11.69 14.93
N SER A 207 15.47 11.27 14.07
CA SER A 207 15.22 10.37 12.96
C SER A 207 15.93 9.04 13.23
N VAL A 208 15.19 7.95 13.32
CA VAL A 208 15.72 6.64 13.74
C VAL A 208 14.95 5.50 13.07
N SER A 209 15.65 4.41 12.75
CA SER A 209 14.98 3.22 12.20
C SER A 209 14.14 2.51 13.29
N GLY A 210 13.05 1.84 12.88
CA GLY A 210 12.22 1.06 13.80
C GLY A 210 12.99 -0.01 14.60
N LYS A 211 14.07 -0.53 14.03
CA LYS A 211 14.97 -1.48 14.73
C LYS A 211 15.63 -0.89 15.97
N GLN A 212 15.85 0.43 15.99
CA GLN A 212 16.56 1.14 17.06
C GLN A 212 15.63 1.99 17.91
N TYR A 213 14.36 2.11 17.48
CA TYR A 213 13.39 2.94 18.19
C TYR A 213 13.03 2.39 19.56
N VAL A 214 13.09 3.26 20.54
CA VAL A 214 12.62 3.03 21.91
C VAL A 214 11.79 4.24 22.32
N THR A 215 10.53 4.02 22.64
CA THR A 215 9.65 5.10 23.10
C THR A 215 10.14 5.59 24.48
N SER A 216 10.33 6.88 24.63
CA SER A 216 10.71 7.47 25.91
C SER A 216 9.51 7.52 26.89
N ASP A 217 9.81 7.68 28.17
CA ASP A 217 8.81 7.88 29.22
C ASP A 217 8.47 9.36 29.47
N ARG A 218 8.86 10.24 28.54
CA ARG A 218 8.58 11.67 28.58
C ARG A 218 7.08 11.92 28.74
N VAL A 219 6.78 12.86 29.65
CA VAL A 219 5.41 13.31 29.93
C VAL A 219 5.14 14.60 29.16
N ILE A 220 4.03 14.66 28.43
CA ILE A 220 3.65 15.85 27.67
C ILE A 220 3.12 16.97 28.60
N GLY A 221 3.51 18.20 28.29
CA GLY A 221 3.12 19.40 29.02
C GLY A 221 1.87 20.10 28.43
N ASN A 222 1.54 21.27 29.02
CA ASN A 222 0.44 22.11 28.51
C ASN A 222 0.75 22.76 27.15
N ASN A 223 2.03 22.93 26.83
CA ASN A 223 2.49 23.40 25.53
C ASN A 223 3.50 22.40 25.03
N GLU A 224 3.15 21.65 23.99
CA GLU A 224 3.96 20.54 23.47
C GLU A 224 3.77 20.40 21.97
N ILE A 225 4.83 19.99 21.29
CA ILE A 225 4.79 19.50 19.91
C ILE A 225 5.03 17.99 19.94
N ILE A 226 4.23 17.26 19.19
CA ILE A 226 4.28 15.80 19.18
C ILE A 226 4.26 15.35 17.71
N THR A 227 5.16 14.46 17.32
CA THR A 227 5.07 13.75 16.03
C THR A 227 4.64 12.30 16.28
N ILE A 228 3.66 11.85 15.52
CA ILE A 228 3.18 10.47 15.56
C ILE A 228 3.23 9.92 14.15
N ASP A 229 3.90 8.78 13.99
CA ASP A 229 4.08 8.08 12.73
C ASP A 229 3.59 6.63 12.91
N LEU A 230 2.63 6.23 12.07
CA LEU A 230 1.84 4.99 12.21
C LEU A 230 2.13 4.03 11.08
N SER A 231 2.36 2.77 11.41
CA SER A 231 2.71 1.71 10.47
C SER A 231 1.75 0.50 10.49
N PRO A 232 0.42 0.67 10.31
CA PRO A 232 -0.54 -0.43 10.36
C PRO A 232 -0.34 -1.42 9.19
N GLN A 233 -0.66 -2.69 9.44
CA GLN A 233 -0.61 -3.75 8.44
C GLN A 233 -1.78 -4.72 8.59
N VAL A 234 -2.26 -5.27 7.47
CA VAL A 234 -3.15 -6.43 7.38
C VAL A 234 -2.59 -7.40 6.34
N GLY A 235 -2.12 -8.56 6.77
CA GLY A 235 -1.43 -9.52 5.89
C GLY A 235 -0.21 -8.89 5.23
N ASN A 236 -0.22 -8.72 3.90
CA ASN A 236 0.85 -8.07 3.14
C ASN A 236 0.49 -6.66 2.63
N ILE A 237 -0.61 -6.09 3.12
CA ILE A 237 -1.05 -4.73 2.80
C ILE A 237 -0.77 -3.87 4.01
N TRP A 238 -0.08 -2.76 3.81
CA TRP A 238 0.36 -1.89 4.90
C TRP A 238 0.15 -0.42 4.55
N GLY A 239 -0.15 0.35 5.58
CA GLY A 239 -0.32 1.80 5.54
C GLY A 239 0.86 2.51 6.15
N ASP A 240 0.95 3.81 5.88
CA ASP A 240 1.98 4.70 6.40
C ASP A 240 1.43 6.10 6.54
N TYR A 241 1.49 6.66 7.75
CA TYR A 241 0.82 7.93 8.02
C TYR A 241 1.40 8.66 9.21
N ALA A 242 1.98 9.83 9.00
CA ALA A 242 2.52 10.63 10.10
C ALA A 242 1.90 12.02 10.19
N ARG A 243 1.78 12.53 11.40
CA ARG A 243 1.30 13.89 11.72
C ARG A 243 2.05 14.53 12.85
N THR A 244 2.29 15.82 12.70
CA THR A 244 2.66 16.71 13.81
C THR A 244 1.39 17.21 14.48
N ILE A 245 1.33 17.10 15.80
CA ILE A 245 0.21 17.54 16.65
C ILE A 245 0.74 18.63 17.60
N ILE A 246 0.01 19.72 17.69
CA ILE A 246 0.32 20.82 18.59
C ILE A 246 -0.65 20.83 19.77
N VAL A 247 -0.10 20.89 20.97
CA VAL A 247 -0.86 21.13 22.21
C VAL A 247 -0.47 22.52 22.72
N GLU A 248 -1.43 23.41 22.85
CA GLU A 248 -1.26 24.71 23.49
C GLU A 248 -2.34 24.93 24.56
N ASN A 249 -1.93 25.47 25.70
CA ASN A 249 -2.83 25.70 26.84
C ASN A 249 -3.58 24.43 27.30
N GLY A 250 -2.95 23.25 27.14
CA GLY A 250 -3.49 21.96 27.52
C GLY A 250 -4.50 21.34 26.52
N MET A 251 -4.69 21.95 25.36
CA MET A 251 -5.61 21.49 24.31
C MET A 251 -4.89 21.30 22.98
N VAL A 252 -5.32 20.30 22.21
CA VAL A 252 -4.87 20.14 20.81
C VAL A 252 -5.38 21.30 19.97
N VAL A 253 -4.49 21.92 19.19
CA VAL A 253 -4.82 22.99 18.24
C VAL A 253 -4.89 22.40 16.85
N GLU A 254 -6.09 22.29 16.29
CA GLU A 254 -6.32 21.70 14.96
C GLU A 254 -6.15 22.71 13.82
N ASP A 255 -6.59 23.96 14.04
CA ASP A 255 -6.44 25.01 13.03
C ASP A 255 -5.05 25.65 13.13
N ILE A 256 -4.22 25.44 12.12
CA ILE A 256 -2.86 26.03 12.03
C ILE A 256 -2.92 27.55 12.19
N GLY A 257 -4.00 28.20 11.75
CA GLY A 257 -4.20 29.65 11.92
C GLY A 257 -4.23 30.11 13.37
N LEU A 258 -4.66 29.23 14.29
CA LEU A 258 -4.83 29.50 15.73
C LEU A 258 -3.61 29.15 16.57
N ILE A 259 -2.58 28.51 16.00
CA ILE A 259 -1.35 28.20 16.74
C ILE A 259 -0.67 29.51 17.15
N GLU A 260 -0.40 29.64 18.45
CA GLU A 260 0.19 30.84 19.06
C GLU A 260 1.73 30.86 18.90
N ASN A 261 2.39 29.69 19.01
CA ASN A 261 3.83 29.59 18.82
C ASN A 261 4.17 29.78 17.32
N PRO A 262 4.88 30.88 16.94
CA PRO A 262 5.14 31.19 15.55
C PRO A 262 6.04 30.18 14.84
N GLU A 263 6.95 29.54 15.57
CA GLU A 263 7.83 28.49 15.02
C GLU A 263 7.01 27.24 14.67
N TRP A 264 6.16 26.75 15.57
CA TRP A 264 5.30 25.61 15.34
C TRP A 264 4.31 25.86 14.21
N LYS A 265 3.71 27.05 14.19
CA LYS A 265 2.84 27.48 13.10
C LYS A 265 3.53 27.42 11.74
N SER A 266 4.74 27.96 11.65
CA SER A 266 5.52 27.98 10.42
C SER A 266 5.92 26.57 9.98
N GLY A 267 6.25 25.68 10.91
CA GLY A 267 6.58 24.29 10.63
C GLY A 267 5.40 23.52 10.01
N LEU A 268 4.21 23.60 10.63
CA LEU A 268 3.01 22.97 10.06
C LEU A 268 2.60 23.57 8.71
N GLN A 269 2.76 24.88 8.54
CA GLN A 269 2.55 25.52 7.23
C GLN A 269 3.51 25.01 6.17
N MET A 270 4.75 24.69 6.55
CA MET A 270 5.74 24.14 5.63
C MET A 270 5.40 22.69 5.26
N GLU A 271 4.91 21.87 6.18
CA GLU A 271 4.39 20.53 5.85
C GLU A 271 3.31 20.62 4.76
N GLU A 272 2.33 21.51 4.90
CA GLU A 272 1.27 21.72 3.89
C GLU A 272 1.84 22.17 2.55
N LYS A 273 2.81 23.11 2.55
CA LYS A 273 3.48 23.55 1.33
C LYS A 273 4.22 22.43 0.61
N LEU A 274 4.90 21.55 1.34
CA LEU A 274 5.64 20.43 0.76
C LEU A 274 4.71 19.46 0.04
N HIS A 275 3.59 19.09 0.67
CA HIS A 275 2.62 18.20 0.05
C HIS A 275 1.89 18.86 -1.14
N ALA A 276 1.61 20.16 -1.06
CA ALA A 276 1.06 20.92 -2.19
C ALA A 276 2.05 21.00 -3.37
N GLU A 277 3.35 21.20 -3.09
CA GLU A 277 4.40 21.22 -4.10
C GLU A 277 4.59 19.86 -4.76
N LEU A 278 4.52 18.76 -3.99
CA LEU A 278 4.51 17.39 -4.54
C LEU A 278 3.40 17.23 -5.59
N LEU A 279 2.16 17.59 -5.24
CA LEU A 279 1.00 17.48 -6.13
C LEU A 279 1.16 18.32 -7.41
N ARG A 280 1.86 19.46 -7.32
CA ARG A 280 2.14 20.35 -8.45
C ARG A 280 3.24 19.82 -9.36
N PHE A 281 4.30 19.27 -8.77
CA PHE A 281 5.54 18.92 -9.47
C PHE A 281 5.52 17.51 -10.06
N ALA A 282 4.98 16.52 -9.31
CA ALA A 282 5.11 15.12 -9.64
C ALA A 282 4.23 14.71 -10.82
N THR A 283 4.83 13.99 -11.76
CA THR A 283 4.17 13.34 -12.88
C THR A 283 4.59 11.87 -12.94
N LYS A 284 3.91 11.04 -13.73
CA LYS A 284 4.30 9.65 -13.94
C LYS A 284 5.74 9.50 -14.44
N GLU A 285 6.23 10.48 -15.23
CA GLU A 285 7.58 10.49 -15.80
C GLU A 285 8.65 11.05 -14.85
N THR A 286 8.26 11.62 -13.70
CA THR A 286 9.20 12.12 -12.70
C THR A 286 9.91 10.94 -12.04
N THR A 287 11.26 10.94 -12.04
CA THR A 287 12.02 9.92 -11.31
C THR A 287 12.08 10.21 -9.82
N PHE A 288 12.27 9.19 -8.99
CA PHE A 288 12.46 9.35 -7.54
C PHE A 288 13.65 10.28 -7.25
N GLU A 289 14.76 10.18 -7.99
CA GLU A 289 15.91 11.09 -7.88
C GLU A 289 15.54 12.56 -8.19
N LYS A 290 14.77 12.77 -9.26
CA LYS A 290 14.34 14.12 -9.65
C LYS A 290 13.43 14.74 -8.59
N LEU A 291 12.53 13.95 -8.01
CA LEU A 291 11.70 14.38 -6.90
C LEU A 291 12.54 14.69 -5.66
N TYR A 292 13.53 13.83 -5.33
CA TYR A 292 14.46 14.03 -4.23
C TYR A 292 15.17 15.39 -4.32
N TYR A 293 15.77 15.72 -5.45
CA TYR A 293 16.49 16.99 -5.59
C TYR A 293 15.56 18.18 -5.52
N HIS A 294 14.45 18.15 -6.24
CA HIS A 294 13.48 19.24 -6.25
C HIS A 294 12.94 19.54 -4.84
N MET A 295 12.55 18.51 -4.09
CA MET A 295 11.95 18.72 -2.78
C MET A 295 12.98 19.12 -1.72
N ASN A 296 14.22 18.60 -1.75
CA ASN A 296 15.27 19.06 -0.85
C ASN A 296 15.70 20.53 -1.14
N GLU A 297 15.77 20.94 -2.41
CA GLU A 297 15.98 22.34 -2.79
C GLU A 297 14.85 23.22 -2.26
N PHE A 298 13.60 22.81 -2.45
CA PHE A 298 12.43 23.53 -1.95
C PHE A 298 12.41 23.63 -0.41
N ILE A 299 12.82 22.60 0.33
CA ILE A 299 13.00 22.65 1.79
C ILE A 299 14.00 23.74 2.17
N VAL A 300 15.16 23.76 1.55
CA VAL A 300 16.25 24.72 1.84
C VAL A 300 15.84 26.13 1.46
N GLU A 301 15.24 26.35 0.30
CA GLU A 301 14.76 27.67 -0.15
C GLU A 301 13.72 28.29 0.78
N ASN A 302 12.95 27.46 1.49
CA ASN A 302 11.98 27.90 2.50
C ASN A 302 12.58 28.02 3.92
N GLY A 303 13.90 27.87 4.08
CA GLY A 303 14.62 28.08 5.34
C GLY A 303 14.57 26.88 6.30
N PHE A 304 14.30 25.68 5.81
CA PHE A 304 14.27 24.45 6.58
C PHE A 304 15.43 23.49 6.18
N VAL A 305 15.63 22.47 6.99
CA VAL A 305 16.54 21.36 6.73
C VAL A 305 15.80 20.03 6.78
N ASN A 306 16.25 19.05 6.00
CA ASN A 306 15.75 17.67 6.07
C ASN A 306 16.45 16.95 7.21
N LEU A 307 15.67 16.32 8.09
CA LEU A 307 16.13 15.61 9.28
C LEU A 307 16.26 14.10 9.07
N ASP A 308 15.74 13.55 7.97
CA ASP A 308 15.82 12.11 7.75
C ASP A 308 17.27 11.62 7.77
N PHE A 309 17.56 10.58 8.56
CA PHE A 309 18.94 10.10 8.80
C PHE A 309 19.62 9.54 7.55
N MET A 310 18.84 9.12 6.53
CA MET A 310 19.31 8.71 5.21
C MET A 310 19.16 9.82 4.17
N GLY A 311 18.53 10.93 4.53
CA GLY A 311 18.25 12.07 3.67
C GLY A 311 17.16 11.80 2.62
N ASN A 312 16.42 10.69 2.72
CA ASN A 312 15.33 10.39 1.80
C ASN A 312 14.05 11.16 2.16
N LEU A 313 13.01 11.05 1.33
CA LEU A 313 11.75 11.77 1.52
C LEU A 313 10.53 10.84 1.38
N GLY A 314 10.76 9.53 1.43
CA GLY A 314 9.72 8.52 1.28
C GLY A 314 10.16 7.33 0.44
N HIS A 315 9.23 6.41 0.21
CA HIS A 315 9.51 5.16 -0.49
C HIS A 315 8.27 4.58 -1.18
N SER A 316 8.47 3.60 -2.06
CA SER A 316 7.36 2.85 -2.65
C SER A 316 6.65 1.96 -1.62
N ILE A 317 5.34 1.78 -1.81
CA ILE A 317 4.55 0.78 -1.08
C ILE A 317 4.49 -0.48 -1.94
N VAL A 318 5.08 -1.55 -1.44
CA VAL A 318 5.23 -2.84 -2.13
C VAL A 318 4.84 -4.00 -1.21
N LYS A 319 4.55 -5.18 -1.77
CA LYS A 319 4.15 -6.35 -0.97
C LYS A 319 5.30 -6.95 -0.17
N THR A 320 6.51 -6.95 -0.74
CA THR A 320 7.73 -7.39 -0.08
C THR A 320 8.50 -6.19 0.40
N LYS A 321 8.56 -5.96 1.70
CA LYS A 321 9.17 -4.76 2.32
C LYS A 321 10.61 -4.50 1.88
N GLY A 322 11.38 -5.56 1.54
CA GLY A 322 12.77 -5.46 1.06
C GLY A 322 12.91 -4.88 -0.34
N ASP A 323 11.83 -4.86 -1.12
CA ASP A 323 11.84 -4.41 -2.52
C ASP A 323 11.45 -2.93 -2.66
N ARG A 324 11.36 -2.20 -1.53
CA ARG A 324 11.08 -0.77 -1.54
C ARG A 324 12.16 -0.01 -2.28
N VAL A 325 11.73 0.94 -3.07
CA VAL A 325 12.59 1.97 -3.67
C VAL A 325 12.32 3.30 -2.98
N TYR A 326 13.35 4.11 -2.78
CA TYR A 326 13.30 5.30 -1.95
C TYR A 326 13.40 6.58 -2.79
N ILE A 327 12.77 7.67 -2.28
CA ILE A 327 12.96 9.02 -2.83
C ILE A 327 14.33 9.50 -2.39
N GLU A 328 15.35 9.13 -3.15
CA GLU A 328 16.76 9.36 -2.81
C GLU A 328 17.60 9.62 -4.06
N LYS A 329 18.83 10.07 -3.82
CA LYS A 329 19.83 10.29 -4.89
C LYS A 329 20.17 8.98 -5.59
N GLY A 330 20.22 9.01 -6.92
CA GLY A 330 20.62 7.88 -7.77
C GLY A 330 19.46 6.95 -8.14
N ASN A 331 18.25 7.15 -7.61
CA ASN A 331 17.10 6.31 -7.95
C ASN A 331 16.40 6.83 -9.21
N MET A 332 16.63 6.16 -10.34
CA MET A 332 16.07 6.51 -11.64
C MET A 332 14.69 5.89 -11.93
N THR A 333 14.12 5.12 -11.00
CA THR A 333 12.76 4.59 -11.12
C THR A 333 11.78 5.76 -11.26
N LYS A 334 10.82 5.65 -12.18
CA LYS A 334 9.77 6.66 -12.33
C LYS A 334 8.69 6.48 -11.27
N LEU A 335 8.08 7.57 -10.85
CA LEU A 335 6.94 7.52 -9.92
C LEU A 335 5.75 6.75 -10.51
N GLY A 336 5.59 6.76 -11.83
CA GLY A 336 4.56 6.01 -12.54
C GLY A 336 4.81 4.49 -12.61
N ASP A 337 6.04 4.02 -12.33
CA ASP A 337 6.40 2.61 -12.33
C ASP A 337 6.03 1.91 -11.01
N VAL A 338 5.65 2.67 -9.98
CA VAL A 338 5.18 2.14 -8.70
C VAL A 338 3.68 2.42 -8.52
N LYS A 339 2.97 1.50 -7.89
CA LYS A 339 1.52 1.63 -7.68
C LYS A 339 1.19 2.69 -6.64
N TYR A 340 1.92 2.68 -5.53
CA TYR A 340 1.81 3.60 -4.40
C TYR A 340 3.19 4.00 -3.92
N PHE A 341 3.33 5.21 -3.41
CA PHE A 341 4.54 5.67 -2.71
C PHE A 341 4.18 6.61 -1.57
N THR A 342 5.01 6.63 -0.52
CA THR A 342 4.91 7.62 0.55
C THR A 342 5.63 8.90 0.14
N PHE A 343 5.18 10.02 0.72
CA PHE A 343 5.95 11.23 0.81
C PHE A 343 5.90 11.69 2.26
N GLU A 344 7.07 11.68 2.91
CA GLU A 344 7.22 11.77 4.37
C GLU A 344 8.33 12.73 4.81
N PRO A 345 8.38 13.97 4.31
CA PRO A 345 9.42 14.90 4.72
C PRO A 345 9.43 15.09 6.24
N HIS A 346 10.58 14.89 6.86
CA HIS A 346 10.86 15.19 8.24
C HIS A 346 11.78 16.41 8.28
N ILE A 347 11.31 17.55 8.76
CA ILE A 347 11.97 18.85 8.61
C ILE A 347 12.07 19.61 9.92
N ALA A 348 13.04 20.52 9.99
CA ALA A 348 13.18 21.48 11.07
C ALA A 348 13.73 22.82 10.54
N PHE A 349 13.61 23.87 11.31
CA PHE A 349 14.47 25.04 11.11
C PHE A 349 15.92 24.69 11.47
N PRO A 350 16.92 25.29 10.81
CA PRO A 350 18.31 25.17 11.25
C PRO A 350 18.44 25.54 12.74
N ASP A 351 19.17 24.71 13.50
CA ASP A 351 19.41 24.89 14.93
C ASP A 351 18.14 24.86 15.83
N SER A 352 16.98 24.50 15.30
CA SER A 352 15.78 24.28 16.09
C SER A 352 15.88 22.96 16.86
N LYS A 353 15.16 22.90 17.97
CA LYS A 353 14.92 21.68 18.72
C LYS A 353 13.59 21.01 18.42
N TYR A 354 12.87 21.50 17.40
CA TYR A 354 11.57 20.98 17.02
C TYR A 354 11.58 20.49 15.57
N GLY A 355 11.16 19.24 15.38
CA GLY A 355 10.96 18.63 14.08
C GLY A 355 9.49 18.53 13.73
N TYR A 356 9.20 18.50 12.42
CA TYR A 356 7.85 18.42 11.85
C TYR A 356 7.82 17.27 10.86
N LYS A 357 6.84 16.38 10.96
CA LYS A 357 6.67 15.24 10.07
C LYS A 357 5.22 15.08 9.64
N LYS A 358 4.98 15.17 8.34
CA LYS A 358 3.70 14.83 7.70
C LYS A 358 3.96 13.80 6.63
N GLU A 359 3.21 12.71 6.66
CA GLU A 359 3.31 11.63 5.72
C GLU A 359 1.96 11.23 5.17
N ASN A 360 1.91 11.00 3.87
CA ASN A 360 0.77 10.43 3.17
C ASN A 360 1.25 9.44 2.10
N ILE A 361 0.36 8.52 1.73
CA ILE A 361 0.53 7.65 0.57
C ILE A 361 -0.10 8.30 -0.65
N TYR A 362 0.58 8.20 -1.80
CA TYR A 362 0.14 8.77 -3.07
C TYR A 362 0.08 7.72 -4.17
N TYR A 363 -0.78 7.96 -5.17
CA TYR A 363 -0.89 7.14 -6.37
C TYR A 363 -1.36 7.98 -7.56
N PHE A 364 -1.04 7.51 -8.79
CA PHE A 364 -1.48 8.21 -10.01
C PHE A 364 -2.82 7.69 -10.51
N ILE A 365 -3.67 8.62 -10.92
CA ILE A 365 -4.85 8.40 -11.73
C ILE A 365 -4.61 9.02 -13.14
N GLU A 366 -5.61 8.95 -14.03
CA GLU A 366 -5.51 9.57 -15.36
C GLU A 366 -5.25 11.09 -15.29
N ASN A 367 -5.86 11.76 -14.34
CA ASN A 367 -5.82 13.23 -14.20
C ASN A 367 -4.70 13.75 -13.29
N GLY A 368 -3.77 12.91 -12.82
CA GLY A 368 -2.64 13.35 -11.99
C GLY A 368 -2.41 12.52 -10.74
N LEU A 369 -1.65 13.09 -9.81
CA LEU A 369 -1.32 12.50 -8.52
C LEU A 369 -2.44 12.72 -7.51
N MET A 370 -2.78 11.70 -6.73
CA MET A 370 -3.77 11.76 -5.66
C MET A 370 -3.25 11.14 -4.37
N GLU A 371 -3.72 11.66 -3.24
CA GLU A 371 -3.58 11.05 -1.92
C GLU A 371 -4.54 9.86 -1.78
N LEU A 372 -4.09 8.79 -1.11
CA LEU A 372 -4.84 7.57 -0.84
C LEU A 372 -5.76 7.74 0.39
#